data_c8f5a59e1fca8f75477aa92b022121f3
#
_entry.id   c8f5a59e1fca8f75477aa92b022121f3
#
_cell.length_a   1.000
_cell.length_b   1.000
_cell.length_c   1.000
_cell.angle_alpha   90.00
_cell.angle_beta   90.00
_cell.angle_gamma   90.00
#
_symmetry.space_group_name_H-M   'P 1'
#
loop_
_entity.id
_entity.type
_entity.pdbx_description
1 polymer ?
#
loop_
_entity_poly.entity_id
_entity_poly.type
_entity_poly.pdbx_seq_one_letter_code
_entity_poly.pdbx_strand_id
1 'polypeptide(L)'
;MFRIISVFSLFLGLTCTSCSDDSDLNGGMAPDNGSENSANSSLLEGIEKYANLPIEDNGKATFGAFMYKATDVTVKNDIDNSGYYTNPVLPGFYPDPSICRVGKDYYLINSTFAYFPGIPIFHSTDLVHWNQIGSVLNRPSQLPFADNIEMSSGVFAPDIKYNPHNKKFYVITCGVFAGGTYFVTCDDPQKGNWSDPVFLNGIGGIDPSFFFDDDGKAYIVHNDDPDPGQSLYDGHKVIRVHEFDYNTNTVKEGGIVAINGGADISAKPIWVEGPHLYKMKGKYYMIAAEGGTGSWHSEIAFVADSPMGEYKPCNINPILTQRDIDYNRENAVNSTGHADIVETENGEMFAVFLGVREYKSGHSNCGRETFMLPVKWDEENDQPVILESGKVLPVQVPLSEEQKMLSASNTQPYIDFYAPSSLWSDNKLSEQALFIRIPDQFYTITDNGLVITPKDVEITERKSPAFIGRRQTSSQFVAETMLSFIPKSRNDFAGLAVYQDEQSNIILGKTIDADGNQVMMVKARSKNQVKNAYLDNIPVDKQDKWVQLRVEMDAKDGTYNFYYRYAGDEDWISLRYPINATMLSTGTVGGFTGCVIGAYACKK
;
A
#
# COMPACT_ATOMS: atom_id res chain seq x y z
N MET A 1 -24.57 25.24 3.97
CA MET A 1 -25.44 24.12 4.40
C MET A 1 -24.99 22.92 3.60
N PHE A 2 -23.94 22.23 4.09
CA PHE A 2 -23.28 21.14 3.38
C PHE A 2 -24.14 19.89 3.47
N ARG A 3 -24.58 19.38 2.34
CA ARG A 3 -25.15 18.04 2.25
C ARG A 3 -23.99 17.05 2.20
N ILE A 4 -23.80 16.31 3.28
CA ILE A 4 -22.92 15.16 3.36
C ILE A 4 -23.49 14.09 2.45
N ILE A 5 -22.86 13.85 1.30
CA ILE A 5 -23.15 12.68 0.47
C ILE A 5 -22.25 11.57 0.98
N SER A 6 -22.90 10.59 1.58
CA SER A 6 -22.28 9.34 2.04
C SER A 6 -21.76 8.58 0.81
N VAL A 7 -20.44 8.49 0.66
CA VAL A 7 -19.79 7.60 -0.29
C VAL A 7 -19.89 6.18 0.30
N PHE A 8 -21.07 5.57 0.19
CA PHE A 8 -21.21 4.15 0.43
C PHE A 8 -20.92 3.39 -0.86
N SER A 9 -19.90 2.56 -0.83
CA SER A 9 -19.59 1.59 -1.86
C SER A 9 -20.79 0.69 -2.11
N LEU A 10 -21.50 0.90 -3.21
CA LEU A 10 -22.48 -0.05 -3.71
C LEU A 10 -21.73 -1.12 -4.51
N PHE A 11 -21.29 -2.19 -3.82
CA PHE A 11 -20.97 -3.43 -4.50
C PHE A 11 -22.30 -4.09 -4.91
N LEU A 12 -22.66 -4.02 -6.19
CA LEU A 12 -23.66 -4.89 -6.75
C LEU A 12 -23.12 -6.31 -6.79
N GLY A 13 -23.43 -7.10 -5.77
CA GLY A 13 -23.27 -8.52 -5.79
C GLY A 13 -24.24 -9.16 -6.78
N LEU A 14 -23.72 -9.65 -7.91
CA LEU A 14 -24.44 -10.63 -8.72
C LEU A 14 -24.50 -11.94 -7.93
N THR A 15 -25.66 -12.23 -7.35
CA THR A 15 -25.97 -13.52 -6.75
C THR A 15 -26.17 -14.54 -7.86
N CYS A 16 -25.18 -15.39 -8.09
CA CYS A 16 -25.43 -16.68 -8.70
C CYS A 16 -25.87 -17.65 -7.62
N THR A 17 -27.14 -17.98 -7.63
CA THR A 17 -27.71 -19.12 -6.91
C THR A 17 -27.33 -20.42 -7.62
N SER A 18 -26.55 -21.28 -6.97
CA SER A 18 -26.61 -22.72 -7.23
C SER A 18 -26.56 -23.47 -5.93
N CYS A 19 -27.54 -24.31 -5.75
CA CYS A 19 -27.83 -25.18 -4.61
C CYS A 19 -26.89 -26.37 -4.51
N SER A 20 -26.73 -26.82 -3.25
CA SER A 20 -26.58 -28.21 -2.77
C SER A 20 -25.40 -29.04 -3.30
N ASP A 21 -24.65 -29.73 -2.49
CA ASP A 21 -25.02 -30.83 -1.60
C ASP A 21 -23.90 -31.10 -0.59
N ASP A 22 -24.33 -31.28 0.65
CA ASP A 22 -23.53 -31.95 1.68
C ASP A 22 -23.41 -33.43 1.35
N SER A 23 -22.20 -33.95 1.31
CA SER A 23 -21.95 -35.37 1.57
C SER A 23 -20.56 -35.60 2.12
N ASP A 24 -20.53 -36.19 3.29
CA ASP A 24 -19.42 -36.75 4.04
C ASP A 24 -18.32 -37.40 3.19
N LEU A 25 -17.08 -37.04 3.42
CA LEU A 25 -15.95 -37.92 3.19
C LEU A 25 -14.94 -37.83 4.33
N ASN A 26 -15.09 -38.74 5.28
CA ASN A 26 -14.02 -39.24 6.12
C ASN A 26 -13.01 -39.99 5.25
N GLY A 27 -11.82 -39.44 5.08
CA GLY A 27 -10.72 -40.07 4.40
C GLY A 27 -9.41 -39.58 5.02
N GLY A 28 -8.92 -40.32 6.03
CA GLY A 28 -7.59 -40.10 6.59
C GLY A 28 -6.53 -40.34 5.52
N MET A 29 -5.77 -39.31 5.16
CA MET A 29 -4.48 -39.46 4.49
C MET A 29 -3.38 -39.25 5.52
N ALA A 30 -2.47 -40.21 5.56
CA ALA A 30 -1.22 -40.16 6.33
C ALA A 30 -0.37 -38.98 5.83
N PRO A 31 0.40 -38.33 6.72
CA PRO A 31 1.28 -37.23 6.31
C PRO A 31 2.41 -37.76 5.42
N ASP A 32 2.59 -37.11 4.27
CA ASP A 32 3.72 -37.31 3.38
C ASP A 32 4.98 -36.73 4.05
N ASN A 33 5.93 -37.59 4.38
CA ASN A 33 7.23 -37.27 4.99
C ASN A 33 8.20 -36.74 3.91
N GLY A 34 8.06 -35.47 3.51
CA GLY A 34 8.93 -34.90 2.49
C GLY A 34 9.16 -33.39 2.59
N SER A 35 9.50 -32.86 3.79
CA SER A 35 10.18 -31.55 3.96
C SER A 35 10.45 -31.19 5.44
N GLU A 36 10.92 -32.11 6.25
CA GLU A 36 11.07 -31.89 7.70
C GLU A 36 12.19 -30.93 8.12
N ASN A 37 13.04 -30.41 7.22
CA ASN A 37 14.17 -29.56 7.62
C ASN A 37 13.98 -28.05 7.47
N SER A 38 12.90 -27.54 6.87
CA SER A 38 12.65 -26.09 6.76
C SER A 38 11.69 -25.52 7.82
N ALA A 39 10.84 -26.36 8.41
CA ALA A 39 9.82 -25.95 9.36
C ALA A 39 10.37 -25.49 10.73
N ASN A 40 11.55 -25.97 11.14
CA ASN A 40 12.14 -25.65 12.45
C ASN A 40 13.15 -24.50 12.45
N SER A 41 13.60 -24.00 11.29
CA SER A 41 14.55 -22.90 11.24
C SER A 41 13.88 -21.56 11.59
N SER A 42 14.55 -20.77 12.46
CA SER A 42 14.13 -19.40 12.79
C SER A 42 14.69 -18.41 11.77
N LEU A 43 13.89 -17.34 11.48
CA LEU A 43 14.40 -16.15 10.79
C LEU A 43 15.27 -15.27 11.69
N LEU A 44 15.09 -15.39 13.02
CA LEU A 44 15.80 -14.58 14.00
C LEU A 44 17.13 -15.24 14.34
N GLU A 45 18.19 -14.44 14.32
CA GLU A 45 19.54 -14.84 14.74
C GLU A 45 19.81 -14.45 16.20
N GLY A 46 20.71 -15.18 16.88
CA GLY A 46 21.16 -14.86 18.24
C GLY A 46 20.05 -14.90 19.29
N ILE A 47 19.01 -15.72 19.05
CA ILE A 47 17.86 -15.84 19.96
C ILE A 47 18.15 -16.61 21.23
N GLU A 48 19.27 -17.33 21.29
CA GLU A 48 19.69 -18.13 22.44
C GLU A 48 19.87 -17.28 23.70
N LYS A 49 20.25 -16.00 23.52
CA LYS A 49 20.38 -15.04 24.63
C LYS A 49 19.09 -14.88 25.43
N TYR A 50 17.91 -14.98 24.78
CA TYR A 50 16.62 -14.78 25.43
C TYR A 50 16.23 -15.93 26.38
N ALA A 51 16.83 -17.12 26.25
CA ALA A 51 16.56 -18.23 27.16
C ALA A 51 16.95 -17.92 28.62
N ASN A 52 17.94 -17.04 28.81
CA ASN A 52 18.49 -16.69 30.12
C ASN A 52 18.19 -15.24 30.54
N LEU A 53 17.54 -14.45 29.69
CA LEU A 53 17.15 -13.07 30.02
C LEU A 53 15.87 -13.07 30.87
N PRO A 54 15.88 -12.38 32.01
CA PRO A 54 14.68 -12.23 32.82
C PRO A 54 13.63 -11.41 32.07
N ILE A 55 12.36 -11.71 32.33
CA ILE A 55 11.25 -10.82 31.94
C ILE A 55 11.07 -9.75 32.99
N GLU A 56 11.01 -8.49 32.55
CA GLU A 56 10.68 -7.36 33.41
C GLU A 56 9.17 -7.27 33.63
N ASP A 57 8.74 -7.36 34.87
CA ASP A 57 7.34 -7.17 35.26
C ASP A 57 7.02 -5.67 35.48
N ASN A 58 7.15 -4.87 34.42
CA ASN A 58 7.00 -3.42 34.44
C ASN A 58 5.75 -2.91 33.70
N GLY A 59 4.87 -3.82 33.26
CA GLY A 59 3.65 -3.51 32.53
C GLY A 59 3.88 -3.05 31.08
N LYS A 60 5.11 -3.18 30.56
CA LYS A 60 5.47 -2.89 29.16
C LYS A 60 5.68 -4.20 28.38
N ALA A 61 5.53 -4.12 27.07
CA ALA A 61 5.85 -5.21 26.18
C ALA A 61 7.20 -4.93 25.48
N THR A 62 8.15 -5.85 25.60
CA THR A 62 9.44 -5.75 24.92
C THR A 62 9.49 -6.74 23.79
N PHE A 63 9.70 -6.23 22.56
CA PHE A 63 9.93 -6.99 21.35
C PHE A 63 11.44 -7.01 21.11
N GLY A 64 12.11 -8.10 21.46
CA GLY A 64 13.58 -8.19 21.44
C GLY A 64 14.16 -8.25 20.03
N ALA A 65 13.40 -8.80 19.09
CA ALA A 65 13.71 -8.85 17.66
C ALA A 65 12.41 -8.93 16.87
N PHE A 66 12.46 -8.48 15.62
CA PHE A 66 11.40 -8.67 14.64
C PHE A 66 12.03 -8.93 13.28
N MET A 67 11.50 -9.88 12.53
CA MET A 67 11.91 -10.14 11.15
C MET A 67 10.72 -10.51 10.30
N TYR A 68 10.65 -9.95 9.11
CA TYR A 68 9.72 -10.31 8.05
C TYR A 68 10.51 -10.76 6.82
N LYS A 69 10.08 -11.82 6.16
CA LYS A 69 10.68 -12.33 4.93
C LYS A 69 9.60 -12.82 3.99
N ALA A 70 9.54 -12.30 2.79
CA ALA A 70 8.81 -12.91 1.68
C ALA A 70 9.50 -14.23 1.32
N THR A 71 8.71 -15.29 1.12
CA THR A 71 9.22 -16.64 0.81
C THR A 71 8.83 -17.10 -0.58
N ASP A 72 8.19 -16.24 -1.37
CA ASP A 72 7.87 -16.49 -2.77
C ASP A 72 9.17 -16.49 -3.59
N VAL A 73 9.57 -17.67 -4.03
CA VAL A 73 10.81 -17.86 -4.81
C VAL A 73 10.64 -17.51 -6.30
N THR A 74 9.42 -17.30 -6.76
CA THR A 74 9.13 -16.98 -8.18
C THR A 74 9.47 -15.53 -8.54
N VAL A 75 9.66 -14.69 -7.52
CA VAL A 75 9.89 -13.23 -7.66
C VAL A 75 11.20 -12.87 -6.98
N LYS A 76 12.32 -13.45 -7.40
CA LYS A 76 13.63 -12.99 -6.95
C LYS A 76 14.05 -11.78 -7.79
N ASN A 77 14.29 -10.66 -7.12
CA ASN A 77 15.04 -9.55 -7.70
C ASN A 77 16.53 -9.93 -7.78
N ASP A 78 16.93 -10.61 -8.84
CA ASP A 78 18.34 -10.71 -9.23
C ASP A 78 18.62 -9.67 -10.33
N ILE A 79 18.36 -8.42 -10.00
CA ILE A 79 18.46 -7.27 -10.90
C ILE A 79 19.88 -7.17 -11.46
N ASP A 80 20.88 -7.40 -10.62
CA ASP A 80 22.29 -7.17 -10.95
C ASP A 80 22.83 -8.14 -12.00
N ASN A 81 22.20 -9.30 -12.21
CA ASN A 81 22.71 -10.35 -13.09
C ASN A 81 21.72 -10.83 -14.17
N SER A 82 20.44 -10.49 -14.04
CA SER A 82 19.41 -11.09 -14.93
C SER A 82 19.15 -10.30 -16.21
N GLY A 83 19.47 -9.00 -16.24
CA GLY A 83 19.10 -8.10 -17.33
C GLY A 83 17.62 -7.73 -17.36
N TYR A 84 16.90 -7.96 -16.27
CA TYR A 84 15.47 -7.70 -16.10
C TYR A 84 15.23 -7.01 -14.75
N TYR A 85 14.22 -6.16 -14.65
CA TYR A 85 13.62 -5.80 -13.36
C TYR A 85 12.31 -6.57 -13.16
N THR A 86 11.88 -6.69 -11.90
CA THR A 86 10.71 -7.48 -11.52
C THR A 86 9.58 -6.57 -11.07
N ASN A 87 8.39 -6.79 -11.62
CA ASN A 87 7.14 -6.19 -11.16
C ASN A 87 6.45 -7.02 -10.08
N PRO A 88 5.84 -6.38 -9.06
CA PRO A 88 5.79 -4.94 -8.83
C PRO A 88 7.14 -4.36 -8.39
N VAL A 89 7.45 -3.12 -8.81
CA VAL A 89 8.66 -2.41 -8.37
C VAL A 89 8.58 -1.99 -6.90
N LEU A 90 7.36 -1.75 -6.40
CA LEU A 90 7.08 -1.59 -4.96
C LEU A 90 5.98 -2.57 -4.56
N PRO A 91 6.35 -3.75 -4.00
CA PRO A 91 5.39 -4.74 -3.52
C PRO A 91 4.79 -4.35 -2.16
N GLY A 92 3.52 -4.76 -1.93
CA GLY A 92 2.70 -4.33 -0.82
C GLY A 92 1.84 -3.12 -1.19
N PHE A 93 0.97 -2.65 -0.28
CA PHE A 93 0.11 -1.55 -0.67
C PHE A 93 0.90 -0.23 -0.81
N TYR A 94 1.31 0.02 -2.02
CA TYR A 94 1.85 1.28 -2.55
C TYR A 94 1.00 1.68 -3.75
N PRO A 95 -0.26 2.10 -3.53
CA PRO A 95 -1.20 2.45 -4.60
C PRO A 95 -0.98 3.85 -5.11
N ASP A 96 -1.64 4.16 -6.24
CA ASP A 96 -1.77 5.51 -6.78
C ASP A 96 -0.39 6.18 -6.92
N PRO A 97 0.57 5.55 -7.65
CA PRO A 97 1.93 6.06 -7.74
C PRO A 97 1.99 7.33 -8.57
N SER A 98 2.81 8.30 -8.13
CA SER A 98 3.24 9.41 -8.96
C SER A 98 4.75 9.54 -8.96
N ILE A 99 5.32 9.96 -10.09
CA ILE A 99 6.76 9.98 -10.34
C ILE A 99 7.19 11.30 -10.97
N CYS A 100 8.37 11.82 -10.56
CA CYS A 100 9.01 12.91 -11.28
C CYS A 100 10.52 12.73 -11.36
N ARG A 101 11.14 13.39 -12.34
CA ARG A 101 12.59 13.39 -12.56
C ARG A 101 13.18 14.79 -12.51
N VAL A 102 14.34 14.91 -11.87
CA VAL A 102 15.17 16.13 -11.93
C VAL A 102 16.64 15.71 -12.15
N GLY A 103 17.17 16.03 -13.32
CA GLY A 103 18.47 15.51 -13.73
C GLY A 103 18.44 13.99 -13.81
N LYS A 104 19.32 13.32 -13.06
CA LYS A 104 19.38 11.85 -12.97
C LYS A 104 18.54 11.26 -11.83
N ASP A 105 17.93 12.09 -11.00
CA ASP A 105 17.23 11.65 -9.81
C ASP A 105 15.74 11.49 -10.11
N TYR A 106 15.19 10.32 -9.79
CA TYR A 106 13.78 9.97 -9.88
C TYR A 106 13.19 9.87 -8.49
N TYR A 107 12.01 10.44 -8.30
CA TYR A 107 11.26 10.40 -7.04
C TYR A 107 9.87 9.81 -7.29
N LEU A 108 9.49 8.79 -6.50
CA LEU A 108 8.22 8.10 -6.58
C LEU A 108 7.51 8.16 -5.24
N ILE A 109 6.22 8.45 -5.24
CA ILE A 109 5.37 8.59 -4.05
C ILE A 109 4.06 7.80 -4.20
N ASN A 110 3.40 7.52 -3.06
CA ASN A 110 2.16 6.74 -3.03
C ASN A 110 1.17 7.23 -1.97
N SER A 111 -0.11 6.88 -2.12
CA SER A 111 -1.15 7.08 -1.10
C SER A 111 -0.86 6.30 0.18
N THR A 112 -1.32 6.83 1.32
CA THR A 112 -1.19 6.16 2.62
C THR A 112 -2.48 6.13 3.43
N PHE A 113 -3.51 6.78 2.96
CA PHE A 113 -4.79 6.85 3.66
C PHE A 113 -4.62 7.33 5.10
N ALA A 114 -5.10 6.58 6.11
CA ALA A 114 -5.00 6.96 7.51
C ALA A 114 -3.66 6.56 8.18
N TYR A 115 -2.74 5.89 7.48
CA TYR A 115 -1.44 5.53 8.07
C TYR A 115 -0.52 6.74 8.25
N PHE A 116 0.29 6.70 9.30
CA PHE A 116 1.36 7.65 9.59
C PHE A 116 2.73 6.92 9.60
N PRO A 117 3.82 7.53 9.07
CA PRO A 117 3.87 8.78 8.30
C PRO A 117 3.14 8.65 6.96
N GLY A 118 2.67 9.79 6.42
CA GLY A 118 1.95 9.84 5.14
C GLY A 118 2.87 10.07 3.95
N ILE A 119 2.49 9.52 2.80
CA ILE A 119 3.17 9.64 1.50
C ILE A 119 4.64 9.23 1.59
N PRO A 120 4.96 7.92 1.53
CA PRO A 120 6.35 7.48 1.43
C PRO A 120 6.97 8.05 0.16
N ILE A 121 8.24 8.41 0.22
CA ILE A 121 9.00 8.89 -0.93
C ILE A 121 10.19 7.99 -1.19
N PHE A 122 10.28 7.50 -2.42
CA PHE A 122 11.36 6.66 -2.91
C PHE A 122 12.23 7.45 -3.87
N HIS A 123 13.51 7.16 -3.86
CA HIS A 123 14.51 7.71 -4.76
C HIS A 123 15.20 6.61 -5.55
N SER A 124 15.46 6.88 -6.83
CA SER A 124 16.24 6.04 -7.73
C SER A 124 17.05 6.91 -8.70
N THR A 125 18.15 6.38 -9.22
CA THR A 125 18.93 6.99 -10.31
C THR A 125 18.89 6.16 -11.60
N ASP A 126 18.15 5.05 -11.61
CA ASP A 126 18.11 4.11 -12.74
C ASP A 126 16.70 3.52 -12.99
N LEU A 127 15.67 3.95 -12.22
CA LEU A 127 14.29 3.43 -12.26
C LEU A 127 14.15 1.95 -11.83
N VAL A 128 15.22 1.32 -11.37
CA VAL A 128 15.28 -0.10 -11.06
C VAL A 128 15.50 -0.31 -9.57
N HIS A 129 16.48 0.39 -9.01
CA HIS A 129 16.85 0.33 -7.61
C HIS A 129 16.20 1.47 -6.84
N TRP A 130 15.17 1.13 -6.05
CA TRP A 130 14.40 2.09 -5.28
C TRP A 130 14.78 2.06 -3.81
N ASN A 131 15.02 3.22 -3.21
CA ASN A 131 15.25 3.38 -1.78
C ASN A 131 14.22 4.34 -1.17
N GLN A 132 13.55 3.93 -0.11
CA GLN A 132 12.68 4.85 0.64
C GLN A 132 13.56 5.82 1.44
N ILE A 133 13.51 7.10 1.09
CA ILE A 133 14.31 8.16 1.71
C ILE A 133 13.56 8.90 2.82
N GLY A 134 12.34 8.46 3.14
CA GLY A 134 11.49 9.02 4.18
C GLY A 134 10.03 9.08 3.76
N SER A 135 9.33 10.09 4.28
CA SER A 135 7.93 10.37 3.96
C SER A 135 7.70 11.88 3.85
N VAL A 136 6.86 12.27 2.90
CA VAL A 136 6.51 13.67 2.62
C VAL A 136 5.77 14.30 3.80
N LEU A 137 4.80 13.55 4.35
CA LEU A 137 3.97 13.98 5.48
C LEU A 137 4.45 13.26 6.75
N ASN A 138 5.49 13.78 7.37
CA ASN A 138 6.18 13.15 8.52
C ASN A 138 5.92 13.85 9.87
N ARG A 139 5.07 14.87 9.87
CA ARG A 139 4.71 15.63 11.09
C ARG A 139 3.20 15.67 11.27
N PRO A 140 2.68 15.60 12.52
CA PRO A 140 1.24 15.70 12.79
C PRO A 140 0.58 16.94 12.19
N SER A 141 1.29 18.09 12.14
CA SER A 141 0.79 19.34 11.54
C SER A 141 0.48 19.27 10.04
N GLN A 142 1.04 18.28 9.35
CA GLN A 142 0.81 18.08 7.90
C GLN A 142 -0.39 17.17 7.60
N LEU A 143 -0.96 16.53 8.61
CA LEU A 143 -2.04 15.54 8.49
C LEU A 143 -3.24 15.98 9.33
N PRO A 144 -4.17 16.77 8.77
CA PRO A 144 -5.33 17.27 9.52
C PRO A 144 -6.41 16.19 9.72
N PHE A 145 -5.99 15.00 10.20
CA PHE A 145 -6.89 13.89 10.42
C PHE A 145 -7.78 14.11 11.64
N ALA A 146 -9.06 13.76 11.50
CA ALA A 146 -9.90 13.52 12.66
C ALA A 146 -9.46 12.24 13.37
N ASP A 147 -9.52 12.21 14.71
CA ASP A 147 -9.07 11.07 15.51
C ASP A 147 -9.77 9.74 15.18
N ASN A 148 -10.92 9.78 14.53
CA ASN A 148 -11.77 8.61 14.21
C ASN A 148 -11.89 8.33 12.71
N ILE A 149 -10.96 8.81 11.88
CA ILE A 149 -10.98 8.58 10.44
C ILE A 149 -10.88 7.08 10.12
N GLU A 150 -11.61 6.59 9.12
CA GLU A 150 -11.51 5.20 8.65
C GLU A 150 -10.17 4.92 7.98
N MET A 151 -9.69 3.66 8.05
CA MET A 151 -8.37 3.32 7.49
C MET A 151 -8.24 3.60 6.01
N SER A 152 -9.31 3.45 5.21
CA SER A 152 -9.33 3.76 3.77
C SER A 152 -9.76 5.19 3.46
N SER A 153 -9.69 6.11 4.44
CA SER A 153 -9.86 7.56 4.28
C SER A 153 -8.53 8.27 4.55
N GLY A 154 -8.48 9.58 4.43
CA GLY A 154 -7.27 10.37 4.70
C GLY A 154 -6.51 10.73 3.43
N VAL A 155 -5.23 10.42 3.34
CA VAL A 155 -4.35 10.81 2.22
C VAL A 155 -4.58 9.92 1.02
N PHE A 156 -5.30 10.44 0.02
CA PHE A 156 -5.55 9.78 -1.26
C PHE A 156 -4.41 10.07 -2.24
N ALA A 157 -4.63 9.80 -3.54
CA ALA A 157 -3.59 9.87 -4.55
C ALA A 157 -2.80 11.18 -4.47
N PRO A 158 -1.48 11.09 -4.19
CA PRO A 158 -0.60 12.24 -4.25
C PRO A 158 0.02 12.36 -5.64
N ASP A 159 0.31 13.59 -6.06
CA ASP A 159 1.12 13.87 -7.24
C ASP A 159 2.39 14.61 -6.85
N ILE A 160 3.55 14.21 -7.41
CA ILE A 160 4.84 14.89 -7.25
C ILE A 160 5.30 15.49 -8.56
N LYS A 161 5.53 16.81 -8.58
CA LYS A 161 6.10 17.52 -9.74
C LYS A 161 7.16 18.51 -9.30
N TYR A 162 8.13 18.72 -10.18
CA TYR A 162 9.14 19.76 -10.02
C TYR A 162 8.76 20.98 -10.86
N ASN A 163 8.70 22.14 -10.20
CA ASN A 163 8.49 23.42 -10.89
C ASN A 163 9.86 24.02 -11.29
N PRO A 164 10.22 24.02 -12.59
CA PRO A 164 11.52 24.52 -13.04
C PRO A 164 11.67 26.04 -12.89
N HIS A 165 10.56 26.78 -12.79
CA HIS A 165 10.55 28.26 -12.73
C HIS A 165 10.95 28.78 -11.36
N ASN A 166 10.56 28.09 -10.27
CA ASN A 166 10.94 28.45 -8.90
C ASN A 166 11.83 27.41 -8.21
N LYS A 167 12.19 26.32 -8.94
CA LYS A 167 13.12 25.27 -8.49
C LYS A 167 12.67 24.55 -7.21
N LYS A 168 11.37 24.28 -7.09
CA LYS A 168 10.79 23.57 -5.96
C LYS A 168 10.05 22.31 -6.40
N PHE A 169 10.11 21.30 -5.56
CA PHE A 169 9.21 20.15 -5.64
C PHE A 169 7.88 20.51 -4.99
N TYR A 170 6.81 20.08 -5.61
CA TYR A 170 5.43 20.19 -5.13
C TYR A 170 4.87 18.80 -4.97
N VAL A 171 4.22 18.52 -3.85
CA VAL A 171 3.41 17.33 -3.66
C VAL A 171 2.01 17.79 -3.30
N ILE A 172 1.03 17.48 -4.16
CA ILE A 172 -0.39 17.79 -3.95
C ILE A 172 -1.14 16.49 -3.68
N THR A 173 -2.14 16.53 -2.83
CA THR A 173 -3.02 15.40 -2.50
C THR A 173 -4.38 15.89 -2.03
N CYS A 174 -5.35 14.98 -1.95
CA CYS A 174 -6.63 15.22 -1.30
C CYS A 174 -6.69 14.47 0.03
N GLY A 175 -6.94 15.19 1.12
CA GLY A 175 -7.28 14.62 2.42
C GLY A 175 -8.77 14.32 2.50
N VAL A 176 -9.20 13.13 2.08
CA VAL A 176 -10.62 12.73 2.13
C VAL A 176 -11.08 12.60 3.59
N PHE A 177 -12.11 13.37 3.95
CA PHE A 177 -12.55 13.59 5.34
C PHE A 177 -11.47 14.20 6.26
N ALA A 178 -10.43 14.84 5.67
CA ALA A 178 -9.25 15.34 6.35
C ALA A 178 -8.78 16.69 5.77
N GLY A 179 -9.69 17.62 5.51
CA GLY A 179 -9.38 19.01 5.13
C GLY A 179 -9.43 19.34 3.65
N GLY A 180 -9.65 18.36 2.75
CA GLY A 180 -9.73 18.60 1.29
C GLY A 180 -8.37 18.64 0.61
N THR A 181 -8.29 19.32 -0.54
CA THR A 181 -7.08 19.39 -1.37
C THR A 181 -6.05 20.38 -0.81
N TYR A 182 -4.80 19.92 -0.70
CA TYR A 182 -3.67 20.74 -0.26
C TYR A 182 -2.36 20.27 -0.91
N PHE A 183 -1.35 21.11 -0.82
CA PHE A 183 0.00 20.73 -1.25
C PHE A 183 1.07 21.13 -0.23
N VAL A 184 2.21 20.50 -0.33
CA VAL A 184 3.45 20.85 0.39
C VAL A 184 4.59 21.01 -0.62
N THR A 185 5.64 21.74 -0.25
CA THR A 185 6.81 21.97 -1.11
C THR A 185 8.10 21.70 -0.38
N CYS A 186 9.14 21.38 -1.15
CA CYS A 186 10.52 21.39 -0.64
C CYS A 186 11.49 21.77 -1.77
N ASP A 187 12.72 22.15 -1.39
CA ASP A 187 13.79 22.43 -2.34
C ASP A 187 14.58 21.17 -2.74
N ASP A 188 14.59 20.16 -1.85
CA ASP A 188 15.35 18.93 -2.02
C ASP A 188 14.67 17.77 -1.24
N PRO A 189 14.03 16.82 -1.93
CA PRO A 189 13.36 15.69 -1.30
C PRO A 189 14.27 14.81 -0.44
N GLN A 190 15.56 14.71 -0.77
CA GLN A 190 16.52 13.90 0.01
C GLN A 190 16.79 14.49 1.40
N LYS A 191 16.50 15.78 1.61
CA LYS A 191 16.60 16.43 2.93
C LYS A 191 15.33 16.28 3.79
N GLY A 192 14.21 15.91 3.18
CA GLY A 192 12.95 15.69 3.90
C GLY A 192 12.32 16.94 4.53
N ASN A 193 12.75 18.14 4.12
CA ASN A 193 12.28 19.42 4.68
C ASN A 193 11.02 19.93 3.98
N TRP A 194 9.95 19.14 3.98
CA TRP A 194 8.66 19.49 3.41
C TRP A 194 7.97 20.60 4.21
N SER A 195 7.35 21.55 3.52
CA SER A 195 6.61 22.67 4.14
C SER A 195 5.39 22.19 4.94
N ASP A 196 4.80 23.09 5.70
CA ASP A 196 3.43 22.90 6.17
C ASP A 196 2.43 22.96 5.01
N PRO A 197 1.23 22.37 5.14
CA PRO A 197 0.23 22.30 4.07
C PRO A 197 -0.30 23.68 3.65
N VAL A 198 -0.46 23.87 2.35
CA VAL A 198 -1.20 24.97 1.76
C VAL A 198 -2.50 24.42 1.19
N PHE A 199 -3.63 24.72 1.83
CA PHE A 199 -4.96 24.29 1.39
C PHE A 199 -5.43 25.10 0.21
N LEU A 200 -6.00 24.41 -0.79
CA LEU A 200 -6.50 25.01 -2.02
C LEU A 200 -8.03 25.14 -1.97
N ASN A 201 -8.50 26.39 -1.99
CA ASN A 201 -9.91 26.65 -2.18
C ASN A 201 -10.27 26.53 -3.67
N GLY A 202 -11.41 25.91 -3.97
CA GLY A 202 -11.94 25.80 -5.34
C GLY A 202 -11.52 24.54 -6.09
N ILE A 203 -10.71 23.66 -5.48
CA ILE A 203 -10.43 22.32 -5.97
C ILE A 203 -11.27 21.32 -5.16
N GLY A 204 -12.27 20.72 -5.85
CA GLY A 204 -13.13 19.68 -5.31
C GLY A 204 -12.62 18.28 -5.65
N GLY A 205 -13.46 17.25 -5.42
CA GLY A 205 -13.18 15.88 -5.82
C GLY A 205 -11.94 15.27 -5.20
N ILE A 206 -11.21 14.49 -6.01
CA ILE A 206 -10.02 13.72 -5.59
C ILE A 206 -8.92 13.75 -6.68
N ASP A 207 -7.77 13.16 -6.39
CA ASP A 207 -6.66 12.89 -7.32
C ASP A 207 -6.17 14.16 -8.06
N PRO A 208 -5.80 15.22 -7.33
CA PRO A 208 -5.26 16.41 -7.95
C PRO A 208 -3.82 16.17 -8.41
N SER A 209 -3.45 16.70 -9.59
CA SER A 209 -2.06 16.75 -10.05
C SER A 209 -1.68 18.11 -10.61
N PHE A 210 -0.40 18.46 -10.52
CA PHE A 210 0.17 19.68 -11.08
C PHE A 210 0.71 19.47 -12.48
N PHE A 211 0.60 20.53 -13.29
CA PHE A 211 1.34 20.66 -14.54
C PHE A 211 1.98 22.05 -14.60
N PHE A 212 3.31 22.11 -14.77
CA PHE A 212 4.08 23.35 -14.94
C PHE A 212 4.54 23.43 -16.39
N ASP A 213 3.94 24.36 -17.16
CA ASP A 213 4.23 24.50 -18.58
C ASP A 213 5.50 25.34 -18.82
N ASP A 214 6.13 25.17 -19.98
CA ASP A 214 7.35 25.86 -20.40
C ASP A 214 7.17 27.40 -20.50
N ASP A 215 5.93 27.88 -20.71
CA ASP A 215 5.59 29.30 -20.77
C ASP A 215 5.54 30.00 -19.40
N GLY A 216 5.78 29.26 -18.32
CA GLY A 216 5.74 29.75 -16.94
C GLY A 216 4.36 29.71 -16.28
N LYS A 217 3.35 29.18 -16.95
CA LYS A 217 2.05 28.93 -16.34
C LYS A 217 2.03 27.59 -15.63
N ALA A 218 1.10 27.48 -14.69
CA ALA A 218 0.85 26.21 -14.00
C ALA A 218 -0.64 25.91 -13.99
N TYR A 219 -0.93 24.61 -13.91
CA TYR A 219 -2.29 24.08 -13.93
C TYR A 219 -2.46 23.01 -12.87
N ILE A 220 -3.70 22.85 -12.38
CA ILE A 220 -4.13 21.73 -11.55
C ILE A 220 -5.19 20.98 -12.33
N VAL A 221 -5.03 19.67 -12.47
CA VAL A 221 -6.04 18.76 -13.00
C VAL A 221 -6.53 17.86 -11.89
N HIS A 222 -7.82 17.54 -11.84
CA HIS A 222 -8.39 16.71 -10.79
C HIS A 222 -9.72 16.07 -11.21
N ASN A 223 -10.08 14.97 -10.56
CA ASN A 223 -11.42 14.39 -10.66
C ASN A 223 -12.43 15.28 -9.92
N ASP A 224 -13.66 15.36 -10.44
CA ASP A 224 -14.77 16.04 -9.78
C ASP A 224 -16.12 15.43 -10.16
N ASP A 225 -17.17 15.86 -9.46
CA ASP A 225 -18.54 15.60 -9.88
C ASP A 225 -18.90 16.47 -11.10
N PRO A 226 -19.78 15.99 -12.01
CA PRO A 226 -20.41 16.85 -12.99
C PRO A 226 -21.16 18.01 -12.33
N ASP A 227 -21.35 19.11 -13.06
CA ASP A 227 -22.12 20.22 -12.56
C ASP A 227 -23.53 19.78 -12.11
N PRO A 228 -24.15 20.46 -11.13
CA PRO A 228 -25.44 20.06 -10.60
C PRO A 228 -26.49 19.86 -11.70
N GLY A 229 -27.04 18.63 -11.74
CA GLY A 229 -28.06 18.23 -12.72
C GLY A 229 -27.49 17.76 -14.06
N GLN A 230 -26.18 17.67 -14.24
CA GLN A 230 -25.54 17.21 -15.47
C GLN A 230 -24.98 15.78 -15.39
N SER A 231 -25.16 15.09 -14.26
CA SER A 231 -24.81 13.68 -14.18
C SER A 231 -25.67 12.84 -15.13
N LEU A 232 -25.03 12.03 -15.97
CA LEU A 232 -25.67 11.24 -17.03
C LEU A 232 -26.00 9.81 -16.57
N TYR A 233 -25.27 9.29 -15.57
CA TYR A 233 -25.41 7.94 -15.02
C TYR A 233 -24.78 7.87 -13.63
N ASP A 234 -25.05 6.82 -12.89
CA ASP A 234 -24.44 6.58 -11.58
C ASP A 234 -22.94 6.29 -11.74
N GLY A 235 -22.11 6.96 -10.94
CA GLY A 235 -20.64 6.89 -11.07
C GLY A 235 -20.05 7.79 -12.16
N HIS A 236 -20.85 8.65 -12.82
CA HIS A 236 -20.35 9.65 -13.75
C HIS A 236 -19.47 10.67 -13.04
N LYS A 237 -18.24 10.82 -13.50
CA LYS A 237 -17.26 11.80 -13.03
C LYS A 237 -16.70 12.59 -14.21
N VAL A 238 -16.05 13.71 -13.91
CA VAL A 238 -15.38 14.56 -14.89
C VAL A 238 -13.96 14.86 -14.44
N ILE A 239 -13.07 15.17 -15.38
CA ILE A 239 -11.77 15.77 -15.07
C ILE A 239 -11.85 17.26 -15.36
N ARG A 240 -11.41 18.07 -14.38
CA ARG A 240 -11.32 19.53 -14.51
C ARG A 240 -9.88 19.99 -14.61
N VAL A 241 -9.68 21.10 -15.31
CA VAL A 241 -8.40 21.81 -15.38
C VAL A 241 -8.61 23.24 -14.89
N HIS A 242 -7.74 23.68 -13.97
CA HIS A 242 -7.69 25.04 -13.45
C HIS A 242 -6.30 25.63 -13.65
N GLU A 243 -6.20 26.91 -14.01
CA GLU A 243 -4.92 27.62 -13.96
C GLU A 243 -4.56 27.92 -12.50
N PHE A 244 -3.29 27.72 -12.15
CA PHE A 244 -2.76 27.91 -10.80
C PHE A 244 -1.64 28.95 -10.80
N ASP A 245 -1.68 29.89 -9.87
CA ASP A 245 -0.60 30.85 -9.65
C ASP A 245 0.28 30.37 -8.48
N TYR A 246 1.44 29.81 -8.79
CA TYR A 246 2.40 29.32 -7.80
C TYR A 246 3.15 30.44 -7.04
N ASN A 247 3.05 31.72 -7.46
CA ASN A 247 3.63 32.85 -6.73
C ASN A 247 2.72 33.31 -5.59
N THR A 248 1.42 33.18 -5.76
CA THR A 248 0.40 33.55 -4.77
C THR A 248 -0.27 32.33 -4.12
N ASN A 249 0.02 31.11 -4.62
CA ASN A 249 -0.61 29.86 -4.21
C ASN A 249 -2.14 29.87 -4.35
N THR A 250 -2.64 30.43 -5.45
CA THR A 250 -4.08 30.60 -5.69
C THR A 250 -4.53 29.91 -6.97
N VAL A 251 -5.70 29.28 -6.90
CA VAL A 251 -6.42 28.74 -8.07
C VAL A 251 -7.17 29.88 -8.73
N LYS A 252 -7.01 30.04 -10.06
CA LYS A 252 -7.75 31.06 -10.82
C LYS A 252 -9.17 30.61 -11.13
N GLU A 253 -10.07 31.55 -11.20
CA GLU A 253 -11.45 31.30 -11.65
C GLU A 253 -11.50 30.88 -13.14
N GLY A 254 -12.53 30.16 -13.54
CA GLY A 254 -12.76 29.79 -14.94
C GLY A 254 -12.17 28.44 -15.33
N GLY A 255 -12.11 27.47 -14.42
CA GLY A 255 -11.77 26.08 -14.73
C GLY A 255 -12.70 25.45 -15.76
N ILE A 256 -12.18 24.50 -16.56
CA ILE A 256 -12.91 23.79 -17.61
C ILE A 256 -13.12 22.33 -17.25
N VAL A 257 -14.16 21.70 -17.84
CA VAL A 257 -14.29 20.24 -17.91
C VAL A 257 -13.49 19.77 -19.12
N ALA A 258 -12.37 19.07 -18.87
CA ALA A 258 -11.49 18.56 -19.91
C ALA A 258 -11.95 17.18 -20.41
N ILE A 259 -12.32 16.28 -19.49
CA ILE A 259 -12.84 14.94 -19.80
C ILE A 259 -14.22 14.81 -19.15
N ASN A 260 -15.19 14.35 -19.91
CA ASN A 260 -16.55 14.13 -19.45
C ASN A 260 -16.91 12.64 -19.53
N GLY A 261 -16.72 11.91 -18.43
CA GLY A 261 -17.17 10.53 -18.25
C GLY A 261 -16.25 9.45 -18.81
N GLY A 262 -15.07 9.77 -19.36
CA GLY A 262 -14.10 8.79 -19.86
C GLY A 262 -13.97 8.73 -21.39
N ALA A 263 -13.26 7.74 -21.93
CA ALA A 263 -12.90 7.68 -23.35
C ALA A 263 -14.11 7.47 -24.28
N ASP A 264 -15.08 6.67 -23.85
CA ASP A 264 -16.34 6.43 -24.55
C ASP A 264 -17.53 6.61 -23.58
N ILE A 265 -18.11 7.80 -23.57
CA ILE A 265 -19.24 8.11 -22.70
C ILE A 265 -20.48 7.24 -22.96
N SER A 266 -20.63 6.66 -24.15
CA SER A 266 -21.74 5.77 -24.47
C SER A 266 -21.66 4.44 -23.72
N ALA A 267 -20.46 4.01 -23.36
CA ALA A 267 -20.19 2.84 -22.51
C ALA A 267 -20.45 3.11 -21.03
N LYS A 268 -20.71 4.40 -20.66
CA LYS A 268 -20.95 4.84 -19.29
C LYS A 268 -19.82 4.44 -18.32
N PRO A 269 -18.56 4.74 -18.62
CA PRO A 269 -17.46 4.40 -17.74
C PRO A 269 -17.61 5.13 -16.42
N ILE A 270 -17.42 4.40 -15.32
CA ILE A 270 -17.50 4.96 -13.98
C ILE A 270 -16.14 5.48 -13.52
N TRP A 271 -16.16 6.51 -12.66
CA TRP A 271 -14.98 6.96 -11.89
C TRP A 271 -13.78 7.28 -12.77
N VAL A 272 -13.95 8.22 -13.76
CA VAL A 272 -12.76 8.80 -14.39
C VAL A 272 -12.00 9.60 -13.33
N GLU A 273 -10.71 9.21 -13.05
CA GLU A 273 -9.92 9.72 -11.94
C GLU A 273 -8.42 9.66 -12.24
N GLY A 274 -7.54 10.06 -11.29
CA GLY A 274 -6.09 9.97 -11.45
C GLY A 274 -5.53 10.73 -12.67
N PRO A 275 -5.94 11.95 -12.98
CA PRO A 275 -5.50 12.63 -14.19
C PRO A 275 -4.07 13.16 -14.06
N HIS A 276 -3.26 12.97 -15.13
CA HIS A 276 -1.96 13.63 -15.30
C HIS A 276 -1.88 14.30 -16.67
N LEU A 277 -1.32 15.52 -16.70
CA LEU A 277 -1.18 16.33 -17.92
C LEU A 277 0.29 16.40 -18.34
N TYR A 278 0.55 16.20 -19.63
CA TYR A 278 1.88 16.25 -20.24
C TYR A 278 1.89 17.08 -21.50
N LYS A 279 3.05 17.65 -21.82
CA LYS A 279 3.35 18.26 -23.12
C LYS A 279 4.31 17.36 -23.87
N MET A 280 3.83 16.70 -24.92
CA MET A 280 4.60 15.75 -25.74
C MET A 280 4.46 16.11 -27.22
N LYS A 281 5.56 16.17 -27.97
CA LYS A 281 5.56 16.48 -29.42
C LYS A 281 4.74 17.74 -29.78
N GLY A 282 4.74 18.75 -28.89
CA GLY A 282 4.06 20.04 -29.10
C GLY A 282 2.56 20.04 -28.89
N LYS A 283 1.96 18.94 -28.41
CA LYS A 283 0.57 18.81 -27.98
C LYS A 283 0.47 18.52 -26.50
N TYR A 284 -0.74 18.61 -25.95
CA TYR A 284 -1.04 18.35 -24.55
C TYR A 284 -1.82 17.05 -24.44
N TYR A 285 -1.20 16.05 -23.79
CA TYR A 285 -1.79 14.74 -23.53
C TYR A 285 -2.22 14.66 -22.07
N MET A 286 -3.44 14.22 -21.85
CA MET A 286 -3.95 13.92 -20.53
C MET A 286 -4.22 12.42 -20.46
N ILE A 287 -3.63 11.75 -19.49
CA ILE A 287 -4.00 10.37 -19.16
C ILE A 287 -4.88 10.39 -17.92
N ALA A 288 -5.74 9.38 -17.77
CA ALA A 288 -6.60 9.23 -16.60
C ALA A 288 -7.05 7.78 -16.47
N ALA A 289 -7.35 7.35 -15.24
CA ALA A 289 -7.96 6.04 -14.99
C ALA A 289 -9.47 6.08 -15.24
N GLU A 290 -10.05 4.95 -15.65
CA GLU A 290 -11.51 4.75 -15.71
C GLU A 290 -11.88 3.33 -15.29
N GLY A 291 -13.17 3.09 -14.98
CA GLY A 291 -13.72 1.79 -14.63
C GLY A 291 -13.71 1.49 -13.13
N GLY A 292 -13.22 2.43 -12.31
CA GLY A 292 -13.01 2.26 -10.87
C GLY A 292 -11.88 1.27 -10.57
N THR A 293 -11.33 1.30 -9.38
CA THR A 293 -10.12 0.56 -8.99
C THR A 293 -10.37 -0.94 -8.75
N GLY A 294 -11.09 -1.58 -9.65
CA GLY A 294 -11.44 -3.01 -9.63
C GLY A 294 -11.12 -3.70 -10.97
N SER A 295 -11.82 -4.80 -11.28
CA SER A 295 -11.58 -5.60 -12.49
C SER A 295 -11.80 -4.86 -13.82
N TRP A 296 -12.52 -3.74 -13.81
CA TRP A 296 -12.75 -2.90 -14.99
C TRP A 296 -11.76 -1.75 -15.13
N HIS A 297 -10.81 -1.63 -14.20
CA HIS A 297 -9.82 -0.55 -14.17
C HIS A 297 -8.96 -0.55 -15.43
N SER A 298 -8.70 0.65 -15.95
CA SER A 298 -7.87 0.88 -17.13
C SER A 298 -7.34 2.30 -17.14
N GLU A 299 -6.32 2.55 -17.94
CA GLU A 299 -5.77 3.88 -18.22
C GLU A 299 -6.16 4.32 -19.62
N ILE A 300 -6.61 5.56 -19.76
CA ILE A 300 -7.05 6.17 -21.02
C ILE A 300 -6.26 7.44 -21.32
N ALA A 301 -6.20 7.83 -22.59
CA ALA A 301 -5.47 9.02 -23.05
C ALA A 301 -6.35 9.94 -23.90
N PHE A 302 -6.10 11.24 -23.75
CA PHE A 302 -6.72 12.33 -24.48
C PHE A 302 -5.68 13.31 -24.99
N VAL A 303 -5.98 14.06 -26.05
CA VAL A 303 -5.09 15.04 -26.64
C VAL A 303 -5.81 16.36 -26.90
N ALA A 304 -5.10 17.48 -26.67
CA ALA A 304 -5.54 18.85 -26.95
C ALA A 304 -4.39 19.71 -27.48
N ASP A 305 -4.71 20.87 -28.07
CA ASP A 305 -3.73 21.83 -28.58
C ASP A 305 -3.25 22.83 -27.50
N SER A 306 -3.91 22.86 -26.34
CA SER A 306 -3.53 23.72 -25.21
C SER A 306 -4.02 23.12 -23.88
N PRO A 307 -3.43 23.49 -22.71
CA PRO A 307 -3.84 22.94 -21.41
C PRO A 307 -5.31 23.20 -21.07
N MET A 308 -5.86 24.31 -21.50
CA MET A 308 -7.26 24.72 -21.33
C MET A 308 -8.08 24.51 -22.61
N GLY A 309 -7.62 23.65 -23.53
CA GLY A 309 -8.26 23.35 -24.80
C GLY A 309 -9.36 22.29 -24.73
N GLU A 310 -9.89 21.91 -25.90
CA GLU A 310 -10.80 20.78 -26.07
C GLU A 310 -10.00 19.47 -26.11
N TYR A 311 -10.17 18.62 -25.13
CA TYR A 311 -9.54 17.30 -25.09
C TYR A 311 -10.38 16.28 -25.86
N LYS A 312 -9.72 15.58 -26.79
CA LYS A 312 -10.34 14.50 -27.58
C LYS A 312 -9.71 13.16 -27.17
N PRO A 313 -10.50 12.09 -27.06
CA PRO A 313 -9.94 10.78 -26.79
C PRO A 313 -8.98 10.38 -27.91
N CYS A 314 -7.83 9.82 -27.54
CA CYS A 314 -6.89 9.25 -28.48
C CYS A 314 -7.48 8.00 -29.17
N ASN A 315 -6.93 7.62 -30.33
CA ASN A 315 -7.47 6.53 -31.13
C ASN A 315 -7.33 5.15 -30.45
N ILE A 316 -6.24 4.94 -29.73
CA ILE A 316 -6.01 3.73 -28.96
C ILE A 316 -6.38 4.00 -27.51
N ASN A 317 -7.53 3.47 -27.08
CA ASN A 317 -7.99 3.49 -25.70
C ASN A 317 -8.65 2.16 -25.34
N PRO A 318 -8.36 1.60 -24.16
CA PRO A 318 -7.42 2.06 -23.15
C PRO A 318 -5.95 1.86 -23.59
N ILE A 319 -5.04 2.70 -23.06
CA ILE A 319 -3.58 2.61 -23.25
C ILE A 319 -2.90 1.62 -22.30
N LEU A 320 -3.62 1.18 -21.26
CA LEU A 320 -3.26 0.14 -20.30
C LEU A 320 -4.51 -0.51 -19.74
N THR A 321 -4.59 -1.83 -19.78
CA THR A 321 -5.64 -2.59 -19.07
C THR A 321 -5.28 -4.06 -18.94
N GLN A 322 -5.93 -4.77 -18.02
CA GLN A 322 -5.95 -6.22 -17.89
C GLN A 322 -7.39 -6.78 -17.85
N ARG A 323 -8.40 -5.93 -18.14
CA ARG A 323 -9.84 -6.28 -18.08
C ARG A 323 -10.32 -7.16 -19.24
N ASP A 324 -9.56 -7.20 -20.34
CA ASP A 324 -9.90 -7.86 -21.61
C ASP A 324 -9.23 -9.22 -21.79
N ILE A 325 -8.59 -9.73 -20.75
CA ILE A 325 -7.95 -11.06 -20.74
C ILE A 325 -8.51 -11.92 -19.60
N ASP A 326 -8.16 -13.21 -19.56
CA ASP A 326 -8.64 -14.13 -18.53
C ASP A 326 -8.29 -13.62 -17.12
N TYR A 327 -9.29 -13.25 -16.37
CA TYR A 327 -9.15 -12.72 -15.00
C TYR A 327 -8.53 -13.75 -14.04
N ASN A 328 -8.80 -15.05 -14.25
CA ASN A 328 -8.37 -16.14 -13.37
C ASN A 328 -7.09 -16.85 -13.84
N ARG A 329 -6.32 -16.22 -14.74
CA ARG A 329 -5.05 -16.77 -15.19
C ARG A 329 -4.06 -16.96 -14.03
N GLU A 330 -3.13 -17.88 -14.20
CA GLU A 330 -2.05 -18.09 -13.23
C GLU A 330 -1.22 -16.81 -13.05
N ASN A 331 -0.86 -16.49 -11.80
CA ASN A 331 -0.12 -15.28 -11.40
C ASN A 331 -0.76 -13.97 -11.92
N ALA A 332 -2.09 -13.92 -11.90
CA ALA A 332 -2.83 -12.77 -12.40
C ALA A 332 -2.45 -11.48 -11.69
N VAL A 333 -2.13 -10.46 -12.50
CA VAL A 333 -2.14 -9.06 -12.08
C VAL A 333 -3.37 -8.43 -12.72
N ASN A 334 -4.27 -7.92 -11.91
CA ASN A 334 -5.54 -7.34 -12.34
C ASN A 334 -5.64 -5.87 -11.90
N SER A 335 -6.72 -5.19 -12.25
CA SER A 335 -7.04 -3.82 -11.80
C SER A 335 -5.97 -2.78 -12.11
N THR A 336 -5.33 -2.87 -13.29
CA THR A 336 -4.24 -1.96 -13.69
C THR A 336 -4.77 -0.63 -14.19
N GLY A 337 -4.18 0.47 -13.74
CA GLY A 337 -4.51 1.85 -14.12
C GLY A 337 -3.92 2.85 -13.14
N HIS A 338 -4.40 4.09 -13.16
CA HIS A 338 -3.94 5.21 -12.33
C HIS A 338 -2.43 5.43 -12.52
N ALA A 339 -2.04 5.68 -13.79
CA ALA A 339 -0.66 5.77 -14.21
C ALA A 339 -0.12 7.19 -14.18
N ASP A 340 1.19 7.33 -13.88
CA ASP A 340 1.96 8.56 -14.12
C ASP A 340 3.18 8.24 -14.99
N ILE A 341 3.53 9.12 -15.93
CA ILE A 341 4.60 8.91 -16.91
C ILE A 341 5.80 9.82 -16.60
N VAL A 342 7.00 9.25 -16.69
CA VAL A 342 8.26 9.95 -16.59
C VAL A 342 9.10 9.71 -17.83
N GLU A 343 9.81 10.75 -18.29
CA GLU A 343 10.78 10.68 -19.38
C GLU A 343 12.21 10.70 -18.82
N THR A 344 13.07 9.81 -19.30
CA THR A 344 14.50 9.75 -18.95
C THR A 344 15.29 10.89 -19.63
N GLU A 345 16.56 11.02 -19.28
CA GLU A 345 17.43 12.03 -19.90
C GLU A 345 17.61 11.80 -21.40
N ASN A 346 17.56 10.55 -21.85
CA ASN A 346 17.73 10.18 -23.26
C ASN A 346 16.39 10.07 -24.03
N GLY A 347 15.25 10.41 -23.40
CA GLY A 347 13.94 10.43 -24.03
C GLY A 347 13.19 9.08 -24.02
N GLU A 348 13.68 8.08 -23.28
CA GLU A 348 12.87 6.89 -23.00
C GLU A 348 11.75 7.26 -22.01
N MET A 349 10.57 6.69 -22.20
CA MET A 349 9.44 6.95 -21.31
C MET A 349 9.06 5.69 -20.51
N PHE A 350 8.75 5.86 -19.24
CA PHE A 350 8.25 4.82 -18.35
C PHE A 350 6.99 5.30 -17.65
N ALA A 351 6.03 4.38 -17.48
CA ALA A 351 4.85 4.60 -16.66
C ALA A 351 4.94 3.79 -15.37
N VAL A 352 4.67 4.44 -14.24
CA VAL A 352 4.33 3.77 -12.98
C VAL A 352 2.82 3.74 -12.85
N PHE A 353 2.24 2.65 -12.34
CA PHE A 353 0.80 2.48 -12.22
C PHE A 353 0.47 1.46 -11.13
N LEU A 354 -0.77 1.45 -10.66
CA LEU A 354 -1.20 0.45 -9.71
C LEU A 354 -1.67 -0.84 -10.39
N GLY A 355 -1.55 -1.96 -9.66
CA GLY A 355 -2.13 -3.26 -10.03
C GLY A 355 -2.29 -4.12 -8.78
N VAL A 356 -3.01 -5.23 -8.90
CA VAL A 356 -3.29 -6.18 -7.81
C VAL A 356 -2.83 -7.56 -8.19
N ARG A 357 -1.88 -8.14 -7.43
CA ARG A 357 -1.52 -9.56 -7.51
C ARG A 357 -2.49 -10.37 -6.66
N GLU A 358 -3.20 -11.28 -7.29
CA GLU A 358 -4.14 -12.16 -6.61
C GLU A 358 -3.52 -13.54 -6.37
N TYR A 359 -3.55 -14.05 -5.14
CA TYR A 359 -3.18 -15.43 -4.84
C TYR A 359 -4.36 -16.39 -5.01
N LYS A 360 -5.57 -15.85 -5.06
CA LYS A 360 -6.83 -16.55 -5.34
C LYS A 360 -7.76 -15.56 -6.02
N SER A 361 -8.58 -16.03 -6.96
CA SER A 361 -9.50 -15.17 -7.72
C SER A 361 -10.24 -14.16 -6.83
N GLY A 362 -10.07 -12.87 -7.12
CA GLY A 362 -10.64 -11.76 -6.36
C GLY A 362 -10.01 -11.50 -4.98
N HIS A 363 -8.89 -12.15 -4.64
CA HIS A 363 -8.30 -12.03 -3.30
C HIS A 363 -6.81 -11.67 -3.33
N SER A 364 -6.49 -10.54 -2.72
CA SER A 364 -5.14 -10.07 -2.39
C SER A 364 -5.08 -9.50 -0.98
N ASN A 365 -4.02 -9.80 -0.25
CA ASN A 365 -3.75 -9.20 1.06
C ASN A 365 -2.64 -8.13 0.97
N CYS A 366 -1.94 -8.05 -0.18
CA CYS A 366 -0.96 -7.00 -0.44
C CYS A 366 -1.62 -5.66 -0.83
N GLY A 367 -2.90 -5.69 -1.23
CA GLY A 367 -3.58 -4.50 -1.74
C GLY A 367 -3.13 -4.13 -3.16
N ARG A 368 -3.22 -2.84 -3.49
CA ARG A 368 -2.77 -2.27 -4.77
C ARG A 368 -1.28 -1.94 -4.66
N GLU A 369 -0.48 -2.45 -5.57
CA GLU A 369 0.99 -2.38 -5.59
C GLU A 369 1.45 -1.51 -6.77
N THR A 370 2.66 -0.97 -6.72
CA THR A 370 3.21 -0.17 -7.83
C THR A 370 3.95 -1.05 -8.82
N PHE A 371 3.53 -0.97 -10.07
CA PHE A 371 4.15 -1.59 -11.24
C PHE A 371 4.80 -0.53 -12.13
N MET A 372 5.68 -0.95 -13.03
CA MET A 372 6.31 -0.08 -14.00
C MET A 372 6.46 -0.79 -15.35
N LEU A 373 6.20 -0.06 -16.43
CA LEU A 373 6.43 -0.52 -17.81
C LEU A 373 7.03 0.62 -18.66
N PRO A 374 7.81 0.29 -19.71
CA PRO A 374 8.17 1.27 -20.73
C PRO A 374 6.93 1.72 -21.50
N VAL A 375 6.86 3.00 -21.81
CA VAL A 375 5.84 3.61 -22.65
C VAL A 375 6.33 3.65 -24.08
N LYS A 376 5.55 3.12 -25.02
CA LYS A 376 5.83 3.19 -26.44
C LYS A 376 5.04 4.34 -27.07
N TRP A 377 5.67 5.07 -27.97
CA TRP A 377 4.96 6.01 -28.81
C TRP A 377 4.42 5.30 -30.04
N ASP A 378 3.11 5.34 -30.26
CA ASP A 378 2.50 4.87 -31.50
C ASP A 378 2.55 5.98 -32.55
N GLU A 379 3.43 5.82 -33.55
CA GLU A 379 3.68 6.85 -34.57
C GLU A 379 2.52 7.00 -35.57
N GLU A 380 1.69 5.94 -35.75
CA GLU A 380 0.52 6.01 -36.64
C GLU A 380 -0.60 6.84 -36.02
N ASN A 381 -0.83 6.70 -34.72
CA ASN A 381 -1.89 7.37 -33.99
C ASN A 381 -1.42 8.61 -33.24
N ASP A 382 -0.11 8.89 -33.24
CA ASP A 382 0.54 10.02 -32.54
C ASP A 382 0.17 10.07 -31.05
N GLN A 383 0.36 8.97 -30.33
CA GLN A 383 -0.03 8.84 -28.92
C GLN A 383 0.84 7.87 -28.10
N PRO A 384 0.88 8.01 -26.75
CA PRO A 384 1.53 7.04 -25.87
C PRO A 384 0.68 5.77 -25.72
N VAL A 385 1.33 4.61 -25.57
CA VAL A 385 0.75 3.30 -25.23
C VAL A 385 1.64 2.64 -24.17
N ILE A 386 1.06 2.23 -23.05
CA ILE A 386 1.78 1.56 -21.95
C ILE A 386 1.78 0.05 -22.18
N LEU A 387 0.61 -0.53 -22.41
CA LEU A 387 0.45 -1.94 -22.71
C LEU A 387 -0.73 -2.14 -23.68
N GLU A 388 -0.46 -2.77 -24.81
CA GLU A 388 -1.51 -3.06 -25.81
C GLU A 388 -2.61 -3.93 -25.19
N SER A 389 -3.87 -3.66 -25.59
CA SER A 389 -5.03 -4.48 -25.22
C SER A 389 -4.81 -5.96 -25.57
N GLY A 390 -5.26 -6.88 -24.71
CA GLY A 390 -5.09 -8.32 -24.87
C GLY A 390 -3.70 -8.86 -24.51
N LYS A 391 -2.75 -8.02 -24.07
CA LYS A 391 -1.44 -8.45 -23.61
C LYS A 391 -1.42 -8.63 -22.09
N VAL A 392 -0.82 -9.75 -21.66
CA VAL A 392 -0.58 -10.00 -20.24
C VAL A 392 0.55 -9.09 -19.75
N LEU A 393 0.34 -8.45 -18.60
CA LEU A 393 1.37 -7.65 -17.93
C LEU A 393 2.56 -8.55 -17.55
N PRO A 394 3.79 -8.23 -18.02
CA PRO A 394 4.96 -9.03 -17.70
C PRO A 394 5.41 -8.79 -16.25
N VAL A 395 5.71 -9.87 -15.53
CA VAL A 395 6.33 -9.82 -14.19
C VAL A 395 7.81 -9.44 -14.32
N GLN A 396 8.53 -10.04 -15.29
CA GLN A 396 9.92 -9.69 -15.61
C GLN A 396 9.95 -8.81 -16.85
N VAL A 397 10.54 -7.63 -16.72
CA VAL A 397 10.63 -6.63 -17.79
C VAL A 397 12.10 -6.43 -18.16
N PRO A 398 12.49 -6.65 -19.44
CA PRO A 398 13.86 -6.42 -19.86
C PRO A 398 14.30 -4.97 -19.60
N LEU A 399 15.52 -4.81 -19.05
CA LEU A 399 16.12 -3.49 -18.90
C LEU A 399 16.38 -2.87 -20.28
N SER A 400 16.08 -1.57 -20.41
CA SER A 400 16.53 -0.80 -21.54
C SER A 400 18.06 -0.66 -21.54
N GLU A 401 18.66 -0.23 -22.65
CA GLU A 401 20.11 0.00 -22.70
C GLU A 401 20.54 1.12 -21.74
N GLU A 402 19.70 2.15 -21.56
CA GLU A 402 19.93 3.21 -20.58
C GLU A 402 19.89 2.66 -19.15
N GLN A 403 18.87 1.89 -18.80
CA GLN A 403 18.74 1.26 -17.48
C GLN A 403 19.94 0.34 -17.17
N LYS A 404 20.39 -0.50 -18.12
CA LYS A 404 21.58 -1.35 -17.96
C LYS A 404 22.83 -0.53 -17.64
N MET A 405 23.03 0.56 -18.37
CA MET A 405 24.19 1.44 -18.18
C MET A 405 24.15 2.15 -16.83
N LEU A 406 23.00 2.69 -16.45
CA LEU A 406 22.79 3.38 -15.18
C LEU A 406 22.89 2.41 -13.99
N SER A 407 22.26 1.25 -14.10
CA SER A 407 22.26 0.20 -13.07
C SER A 407 23.67 -0.34 -12.79
N ALA A 408 24.46 -0.59 -13.85
CA ALA A 408 25.84 -1.06 -13.72
C ALA A 408 26.77 -0.05 -12.99
N SER A 409 26.42 1.21 -12.95
CA SER A 409 27.15 2.28 -12.26
C SER A 409 26.52 2.69 -10.93
N ASN A 410 25.37 2.14 -10.59
CA ASN A 410 24.62 2.51 -9.38
C ASN A 410 25.30 1.94 -8.13
N THR A 411 25.62 2.82 -7.19
CA THR A 411 26.17 2.48 -5.87
C THR A 411 25.25 2.93 -4.73
N GLN A 412 24.05 3.41 -5.08
CA GLN A 412 23.08 3.87 -4.08
C GLN A 412 22.44 2.67 -3.35
N PRO A 413 22.17 2.81 -2.04
CA PRO A 413 21.41 1.80 -1.33
C PRO A 413 20.01 1.66 -1.94
N TYR A 414 19.50 0.43 -1.99
CA TYR A 414 18.13 0.14 -2.41
C TYR A 414 17.48 -0.88 -1.48
N ILE A 415 16.16 -0.95 -1.52
CA ILE A 415 15.39 -1.90 -0.74
C ILE A 415 15.22 -3.18 -1.55
N ASP A 416 15.77 -4.28 -1.06
CA ASP A 416 15.33 -5.61 -1.48
C ASP A 416 14.09 -6.01 -0.65
N PHE A 417 12.91 -5.86 -1.23
CA PHE A 417 11.64 -6.17 -0.58
C PHE A 417 11.45 -7.65 -0.26
N TYR A 418 12.28 -8.52 -0.85
CA TYR A 418 12.24 -9.97 -0.64
C TYR A 418 13.29 -10.44 0.36
N ALA A 419 14.28 -9.63 0.69
CA ALA A 419 15.24 -9.89 1.75
C ALA A 419 14.58 -9.83 3.14
N PRO A 420 15.15 -10.55 4.14
CA PRO A 420 14.71 -10.40 5.52
C PRO A 420 14.86 -8.95 5.99
N SER A 421 13.84 -8.44 6.66
CA SER A 421 13.80 -7.03 7.07
C SER A 421 13.13 -6.86 8.43
N SER A 422 13.65 -5.90 9.21
CA SER A 422 13.19 -5.58 10.56
C SER A 422 12.35 -4.30 10.58
N LEU A 423 11.59 -4.12 11.69
CA LEU A 423 10.89 -2.87 11.99
C LEU A 423 11.83 -1.78 12.53
N TRP A 424 12.98 -2.15 13.04
CA TRP A 424 13.97 -1.22 13.58
C TRP A 424 15.39 -1.74 13.41
N SER A 425 16.36 -0.85 13.36
CA SER A 425 17.80 -1.10 13.44
C SER A 425 18.49 0.13 14.05
N ASP A 426 19.66 -0.05 14.66
CA ASP A 426 20.49 1.05 15.17
C ASP A 426 19.73 2.09 16.02
N ASN A 427 18.84 1.61 16.89
CA ASN A 427 17.98 2.42 17.76
C ASN A 427 17.01 3.35 17.00
N LYS A 428 16.67 3.05 15.74
CA LYS A 428 15.70 3.78 14.93
C LYS A 428 14.68 2.84 14.31
N LEU A 429 13.46 3.33 14.12
CA LEU A 429 12.50 2.64 13.26
C LEU A 429 12.97 2.65 11.81
N SER A 430 12.66 1.59 11.09
CA SER A 430 12.79 1.52 9.64
C SER A 430 11.93 2.62 8.98
N GLU A 431 12.38 3.17 7.85
CA GLU A 431 11.57 4.10 7.05
C GLU A 431 10.27 3.45 6.55
N GLN A 432 10.21 2.11 6.51
CA GLN A 432 9.01 1.34 6.15
C GLN A 432 8.03 1.15 7.32
N ALA A 433 8.39 1.57 8.53
CA ALA A 433 7.51 1.44 9.71
C ALA A 433 6.28 2.34 9.58
N LEU A 434 5.13 1.79 9.96
CA LEU A 434 3.83 2.47 9.92
C LEU A 434 3.13 2.41 11.27
N PHE A 435 2.43 3.49 11.55
CA PHE A 435 1.47 3.59 12.66
C PHE A 435 0.05 3.68 12.11
N ILE A 436 -0.89 3.10 12.84
CA ILE A 436 -2.31 3.30 12.60
C ILE A 436 -2.68 4.69 13.11
N ARG A 437 -2.92 5.65 12.19
CA ARG A 437 -3.13 7.08 12.46
C ARG A 437 -1.91 7.76 13.09
N ILE A 438 -2.05 9.02 13.46
CA ILE A 438 -0.97 9.78 14.10
C ILE A 438 -0.76 9.26 15.53
N PRO A 439 0.44 8.75 15.86
CA PRO A 439 0.71 8.21 17.18
C PRO A 439 1.03 9.34 18.19
N ASP A 440 0.67 9.12 19.45
CA ASP A 440 1.36 9.70 20.59
C ASP A 440 2.64 8.90 20.91
N GLN A 441 3.43 9.37 21.86
CA GLN A 441 4.67 8.68 22.26
C GLN A 441 4.34 7.45 23.14
N PHE A 442 4.37 6.25 22.56
CA PHE A 442 4.09 5.00 23.26
C PHE A 442 5.23 3.97 23.20
N TYR A 443 6.31 4.25 22.50
CA TYR A 443 7.42 3.32 22.34
C TYR A 443 8.79 3.96 22.60
N THR A 444 9.77 3.12 22.88
CA THR A 444 11.20 3.42 22.86
C THR A 444 11.97 2.24 22.28
N ILE A 445 13.10 2.51 21.64
CA ILE A 445 14.02 1.46 21.20
C ILE A 445 15.23 1.48 22.15
N THR A 446 15.59 0.31 22.64
CA THR A 446 16.69 0.09 23.59
C THR A 446 17.59 -1.03 23.09
N ASP A 447 18.70 -1.30 23.78
CA ASP A 447 19.59 -2.44 23.46
C ASP A 447 18.85 -3.79 23.57
N ASN A 448 17.73 -3.83 24.31
CA ASN A 448 16.91 -5.04 24.45
C ASN A 448 15.81 -5.14 23.36
N GLY A 449 15.69 -4.16 22.46
CA GLY A 449 14.72 -4.10 21.39
C GLY A 449 13.70 -3.00 21.52
N LEU A 450 12.57 -3.16 20.84
CA LEU A 450 11.44 -2.24 20.82
C LEU A 450 10.57 -2.45 22.07
N VAL A 451 10.51 -1.44 22.92
CA VAL A 451 9.69 -1.42 24.15
C VAL A 451 8.42 -0.62 23.89
N ILE A 452 7.27 -1.27 23.97
CA ILE A 452 5.94 -0.65 23.82
C ILE A 452 5.28 -0.50 25.18
N THR A 453 4.81 0.71 25.47
CA THR A 453 3.90 0.98 26.59
C THR A 453 2.48 0.73 26.08
N PRO A 454 1.77 -0.31 26.59
CA PRO A 454 0.42 -0.61 26.16
C PRO A 454 -0.54 0.56 26.41
N LYS A 455 -1.42 0.83 25.45
CA LYS A 455 -2.45 1.87 25.54
C LYS A 455 -3.82 1.27 25.85
N ASP A 456 -4.70 2.07 26.45
CA ASP A 456 -6.13 1.75 26.60
C ASP A 456 -6.88 2.03 25.27
N VAL A 457 -6.36 1.43 24.20
CA VAL A 457 -6.92 1.49 22.84
C VAL A 457 -6.72 0.14 22.18
N GLU A 458 -7.82 -0.55 21.92
CA GLU A 458 -7.77 -1.80 21.15
C GLU A 458 -7.53 -1.53 19.66
N ILE A 459 -6.92 -2.49 18.97
CA ILE A 459 -6.68 -2.43 17.52
C ILE A 459 -7.99 -2.36 16.70
N THR A 460 -9.12 -2.66 17.32
CA THR A 460 -10.48 -2.58 16.77
C THR A 460 -11.13 -1.20 16.91
N GLU A 461 -10.50 -0.27 17.60
CA GLU A 461 -11.01 1.09 17.80
C GLU A 461 -10.50 2.02 16.70
N ARG A 462 -11.35 2.97 16.27
CA ARG A 462 -10.96 4.04 15.35
C ARG A 462 -10.15 5.13 16.05
N LYS A 463 -9.04 4.72 16.65
CA LYS A 463 -8.06 5.55 17.36
C LYS A 463 -6.65 5.14 16.95
N SER A 464 -5.64 5.70 17.58
CA SER A 464 -4.25 5.31 17.41
C SER A 464 -3.84 4.29 18.48
N PRO A 465 -3.85 2.97 18.20
CA PRO A 465 -3.41 1.94 19.13
C PRO A 465 -1.88 1.92 19.27
N ALA A 466 -1.36 1.23 20.27
CA ALA A 466 0.07 0.99 20.40
C ALA A 466 0.49 -0.13 19.43
N PHE A 467 0.54 0.21 18.15
CA PHE A 467 0.90 -0.67 17.03
C PHE A 467 1.99 -0.04 16.17
N ILE A 468 2.99 -0.83 15.83
CA ILE A 468 4.04 -0.50 14.85
C ILE A 468 4.18 -1.67 13.90
N GLY A 469 3.99 -1.44 12.62
CA GLY A 469 4.01 -2.51 11.61
C GLY A 469 4.65 -2.10 10.30
N ARG A 470 4.69 -3.04 9.38
CA ARG A 470 5.14 -2.87 8.01
C ARG A 470 4.14 -3.49 7.03
N ARG A 471 4.15 -3.04 5.79
CA ARG A 471 3.31 -3.62 4.73
C ARG A 471 3.63 -5.08 4.50
N GLN A 472 2.59 -5.90 4.30
CA GLN A 472 2.73 -7.23 3.72
C GLN A 472 3.10 -7.08 2.24
N THR A 473 4.24 -7.62 1.83
CA THR A 473 4.79 -7.46 0.47
C THR A 473 4.64 -8.72 -0.39
N SER A 474 4.17 -9.82 0.19
CA SER A 474 3.93 -11.07 -0.52
C SER A 474 2.78 -11.82 0.12
N SER A 475 2.06 -12.62 -0.67
CA SER A 475 1.09 -13.60 -0.18
C SER A 475 1.75 -14.89 0.32
N GLN A 476 3.09 -14.95 0.25
CA GLN A 476 3.91 -16.05 0.77
C GLN A 476 5.00 -15.44 1.65
N PHE A 477 4.87 -15.50 2.97
CA PHE A 477 5.83 -14.88 3.89
C PHE A 477 5.88 -15.57 5.24
N VAL A 478 6.95 -15.28 5.98
CA VAL A 478 7.11 -15.57 7.41
C VAL A 478 7.43 -14.26 8.14
N ALA A 479 6.76 -14.03 9.28
CA ALA A 479 7.08 -12.95 10.21
C ALA A 479 7.29 -13.52 11.62
N GLU A 480 8.38 -13.12 12.27
CA GLU A 480 8.75 -13.59 13.62
C GLU A 480 9.10 -12.44 14.55
N THR A 481 8.88 -12.64 15.84
CA THR A 481 9.33 -11.72 16.89
C THR A 481 9.66 -12.47 18.18
N MET A 482 10.56 -11.90 18.99
CA MET A 482 10.79 -12.30 20.39
C MET A 482 10.00 -11.37 21.30
N LEU A 483 9.15 -11.90 22.16
CA LEU A 483 8.29 -11.15 23.06
C LEU A 483 8.60 -11.44 24.53
N SER A 484 8.77 -10.37 25.31
CA SER A 484 8.74 -10.37 26.77
C SER A 484 7.53 -9.56 27.24
N PHE A 485 6.58 -10.20 27.90
CA PHE A 485 5.38 -9.56 28.45
C PHE A 485 4.73 -10.42 29.54
N ILE A 486 4.30 -9.78 30.61
CA ILE A 486 3.48 -10.39 31.68
C ILE A 486 2.14 -9.68 31.74
N PRO A 487 1.07 -10.27 31.21
CA PRO A 487 -0.27 -9.68 31.34
C PRO A 487 -0.76 -9.75 32.79
N LYS A 488 -1.47 -8.70 33.25
CA LYS A 488 -2.00 -8.59 34.62
C LYS A 488 -3.53 -8.67 34.65
N SER A 489 -4.19 -8.41 33.54
CA SER A 489 -5.64 -8.43 33.42
C SER A 489 -6.06 -9.10 32.11
N ARG A 490 -7.36 -9.44 32.02
CA ARG A 490 -7.97 -10.07 30.84
C ARG A 490 -7.92 -9.21 29.58
N ASN A 491 -7.68 -7.92 29.74
CA ASN A 491 -7.65 -6.97 28.64
C ASN A 491 -6.21 -6.57 28.24
N ASP A 492 -5.22 -7.08 29.00
CA ASP A 492 -3.82 -6.91 28.66
C ASP A 492 -3.49 -7.87 27.53
N PHE A 493 -2.86 -7.35 26.49
CA PHE A 493 -2.40 -8.14 25.35
C PHE A 493 -1.08 -7.57 24.83
N ALA A 494 -0.17 -8.47 24.44
CA ALA A 494 0.98 -8.11 23.61
C ALA A 494 1.36 -9.25 22.66
N GLY A 495 1.74 -8.88 21.42
CA GLY A 495 2.15 -9.85 20.41
C GLY A 495 2.19 -9.27 19.00
N LEU A 496 2.03 -10.14 18.01
CA LEU A 496 1.92 -9.78 16.59
C LEU A 496 0.48 -9.49 16.19
N ALA A 497 0.29 -8.56 15.26
CA ALA A 497 -0.97 -8.36 14.58
C ALA A 497 -0.78 -8.37 13.07
N VAL A 498 -1.72 -9.01 12.35
CA VAL A 498 -1.95 -8.85 10.91
C VAL A 498 -3.19 -7.98 10.79
N TYR A 499 -3.03 -6.77 10.30
CA TYR A 499 -4.05 -5.73 10.34
C TYR A 499 -4.42 -5.28 8.94
N GLN A 500 -5.69 -5.37 8.57
CA GLN A 500 -6.26 -4.78 7.37
C GLN A 500 -6.99 -3.47 7.70
N ASP A 501 -7.90 -3.54 8.68
CA ASP A 501 -8.64 -2.42 9.26
C ASP A 501 -9.13 -2.76 10.68
N GLU A 502 -9.89 -1.82 11.31
CA GLU A 502 -10.44 -2.00 12.65
C GLU A 502 -11.42 -3.18 12.75
N GLN A 503 -12.06 -3.52 11.64
CA GLN A 503 -13.09 -4.56 11.58
C GLN A 503 -12.50 -5.93 11.19
N SER A 504 -11.28 -5.94 10.61
CA SER A 504 -10.69 -7.11 9.98
C SER A 504 -9.19 -7.19 10.33
N ASN A 505 -8.86 -8.06 11.27
CA ASN A 505 -7.51 -8.23 11.79
C ASN A 505 -7.33 -9.58 12.48
N ILE A 506 -6.07 -10.00 12.65
CA ILE A 506 -5.70 -11.18 13.41
C ILE A 506 -4.60 -10.79 14.39
N ILE A 507 -4.73 -11.19 15.64
CA ILE A 507 -3.72 -10.97 16.68
C ILE A 507 -3.24 -12.31 17.24
N LEU A 508 -1.92 -12.43 17.45
CA LEU A 508 -1.24 -13.57 18.09
C LEU A 508 -0.41 -13.06 19.26
N GLY A 509 -0.63 -13.52 20.48
CA GLY A 509 0.19 -13.09 21.62
C GLY A 509 -0.28 -13.58 22.99
N LYS A 510 0.32 -13.01 24.04
CA LYS A 510 0.03 -13.33 25.44
C LYS A 510 -1.10 -12.48 25.99
N THR A 511 -2.00 -13.11 26.76
CA THR A 511 -3.10 -12.45 27.50
C THR A 511 -3.51 -13.29 28.70
N ILE A 512 -4.60 -12.90 29.37
CA ILE A 512 -5.26 -13.69 30.45
C ILE A 512 -6.65 -14.10 29.97
N ASP A 513 -7.01 -15.36 30.17
CA ASP A 513 -8.32 -15.93 29.82
C ASP A 513 -9.43 -15.55 30.85
N ALA A 514 -10.62 -16.14 30.65
CA ALA A 514 -11.76 -15.92 31.53
C ALA A 514 -11.55 -16.43 32.96
N ASP A 515 -10.74 -17.46 33.11
CA ASP A 515 -10.47 -18.12 34.40
C ASP A 515 -9.27 -17.55 35.15
N GLY A 516 -8.60 -16.55 34.56
CA GLY A 516 -7.43 -15.90 35.15
C GLY A 516 -6.08 -16.54 34.80
N ASN A 517 -6.05 -17.49 33.85
CA ASN A 517 -4.82 -18.14 33.42
C ASN A 517 -4.12 -17.30 32.34
N GLN A 518 -2.80 -17.29 32.37
CA GLN A 518 -2.03 -16.78 31.24
C GLN A 518 -2.12 -17.73 30.05
N VAL A 519 -2.43 -17.20 28.88
CA VAL A 519 -2.65 -17.97 27.65
C VAL A 519 -1.94 -17.33 26.46
N MET A 520 -1.53 -18.17 25.52
CA MET A 520 -1.27 -17.77 24.14
C MET A 520 -2.59 -17.71 23.38
N MET A 521 -2.87 -16.61 22.72
CA MET A 521 -4.13 -16.39 22.01
C MET A 521 -3.87 -16.07 20.55
N VAL A 522 -4.66 -16.70 19.65
CA VAL A 522 -4.93 -16.20 18.31
C VAL A 522 -6.39 -15.79 18.25
N LYS A 523 -6.66 -14.57 17.80
CA LYS A 523 -8.03 -14.09 17.59
C LYS A 523 -8.14 -13.40 16.26
N ALA A 524 -9.00 -13.93 15.40
CA ALA A 524 -9.23 -13.43 14.06
C ALA A 524 -10.62 -12.78 13.94
N ARG A 525 -10.67 -11.59 13.35
CA ARG A 525 -11.88 -10.84 13.03
C ARG A 525 -11.97 -10.56 11.54
N SER A 526 -13.17 -10.56 11.02
CA SER A 526 -13.50 -10.05 9.69
C SER A 526 -14.87 -9.39 9.74
N LYS A 527 -14.98 -8.17 9.20
CA LYS A 527 -16.23 -7.38 9.19
C LYS A 527 -16.89 -7.31 10.57
N ASN A 528 -16.13 -6.95 11.60
CA ASN A 528 -16.54 -6.87 13.01
C ASN A 528 -16.96 -8.20 13.67
N GLN A 529 -16.84 -9.33 12.99
CA GLN A 529 -17.20 -10.62 13.57
C GLN A 529 -15.94 -11.40 13.94
N VAL A 530 -15.89 -11.94 15.16
CA VAL A 530 -14.89 -12.93 15.54
C VAL A 530 -15.18 -14.21 14.75
N LYS A 531 -14.23 -14.60 13.88
CA LYS A 531 -14.34 -15.81 13.06
C LYS A 531 -13.67 -16.99 13.74
N ASN A 532 -12.51 -16.74 14.36
CA ASN A 532 -11.72 -17.74 15.05
C ASN A 532 -11.14 -17.16 16.34
N ALA A 533 -11.09 -17.96 17.40
CA ALA A 533 -10.37 -17.67 18.63
C ALA A 533 -9.81 -18.99 19.20
N TYR A 534 -8.50 -19.04 19.37
CA TYR A 534 -7.80 -20.19 19.94
C TYR A 534 -6.98 -19.73 21.13
N LEU A 535 -7.01 -20.52 22.20
CA LEU A 535 -6.29 -20.28 23.45
C LEU A 535 -5.50 -21.53 23.83
N ASP A 536 -4.23 -21.37 24.14
CA ASP A 536 -3.40 -22.39 24.75
C ASP A 536 -2.90 -21.92 26.11
N ASN A 537 -3.08 -22.73 27.14
CA ASN A 537 -2.62 -22.42 28.48
C ASN A 537 -1.08 -22.38 28.53
N ILE A 538 -0.54 -21.33 29.10
CA ILE A 538 0.89 -21.21 29.35
C ILE A 538 1.23 -21.95 30.64
N PRO A 539 2.08 -23.00 30.61
CA PRO A 539 2.55 -23.69 31.83
C PRO A 539 3.15 -22.70 32.84
N VAL A 540 2.92 -22.93 34.13
CA VAL A 540 3.34 -22.00 35.20
C VAL A 540 4.84 -21.69 35.15
N ASP A 541 5.67 -22.69 34.84
CA ASP A 541 7.13 -22.56 34.72
C ASP A 541 7.59 -21.85 33.43
N LYS A 542 6.65 -21.52 32.52
CA LYS A 542 6.88 -20.79 31.26
C LYS A 542 6.28 -19.38 31.26
N GLN A 543 5.55 -18.98 32.29
CA GLN A 543 4.81 -17.71 32.32
C GLN A 543 5.75 -16.49 32.32
N ASP A 544 6.93 -16.62 32.89
CA ASP A 544 8.00 -15.61 32.98
C ASP A 544 9.13 -15.87 31.97
N LYS A 545 8.86 -16.56 30.87
CA LYS A 545 9.81 -16.80 29.76
C LYS A 545 9.52 -15.89 28.58
N TRP A 546 10.59 -15.50 27.88
CA TRP A 546 10.49 -14.95 26.55
C TRP A 546 9.84 -15.99 25.63
N VAL A 547 9.01 -15.50 24.71
CA VAL A 547 8.33 -16.33 23.72
C VAL A 547 8.64 -15.82 22.32
N GLN A 548 8.97 -16.74 21.42
CA GLN A 548 9.06 -16.46 19.99
C GLN A 548 7.69 -16.69 19.37
N LEU A 549 7.21 -15.71 18.63
CA LEU A 549 5.94 -15.76 17.89
C LEU A 549 6.24 -15.82 16.40
N ARG A 550 5.47 -16.61 15.64
CA ARG A 550 5.58 -16.72 14.19
C ARG A 550 4.19 -16.67 13.56
N VAL A 551 4.09 -15.88 12.49
CA VAL A 551 2.97 -15.84 11.56
C VAL A 551 3.48 -16.17 10.18
N GLU A 552 2.85 -17.10 9.50
CA GLU A 552 3.13 -17.48 8.12
C GLU A 552 1.88 -17.27 7.26
N MET A 553 2.05 -16.82 6.03
CA MET A 553 1.02 -16.90 5.02
C MET A 553 1.47 -17.85 3.93
N ASP A 554 0.60 -18.80 3.59
CA ASP A 554 0.77 -19.69 2.46
C ASP A 554 -0.22 -19.31 1.37
N ALA A 555 0.29 -18.81 0.24
CA ALA A 555 -0.49 -18.40 -0.91
C ALA A 555 -1.21 -19.56 -1.58
N LYS A 556 -0.58 -20.76 -1.62
CA LYS A 556 -1.12 -21.95 -2.28
C LYS A 556 -2.38 -22.45 -1.58
N ASP A 557 -2.33 -22.50 -0.24
CA ASP A 557 -3.46 -22.93 0.58
C ASP A 557 -4.39 -21.77 0.90
N GLY A 558 -3.95 -20.52 0.72
CA GLY A 558 -4.69 -19.30 1.06
C GLY A 558 -4.94 -19.17 2.55
N THR A 559 -3.93 -19.46 3.37
CA THR A 559 -4.05 -19.54 4.83
C THR A 559 -3.00 -18.74 5.58
N TYR A 560 -3.36 -18.26 6.75
CA TYR A 560 -2.43 -17.84 7.79
C TYR A 560 -2.24 -18.96 8.80
N ASN A 561 -0.99 -19.25 9.18
CA ASN A 561 -0.60 -20.21 10.19
C ASN A 561 0.11 -19.49 11.33
N PHE A 562 -0.10 -19.95 12.57
CA PHE A 562 0.35 -19.29 13.78
C PHE A 562 1.09 -20.26 14.68
N TYR A 563 2.29 -19.87 15.10
CA TYR A 563 3.14 -20.71 15.94
C TYR A 563 3.77 -19.88 17.06
N TYR A 564 4.12 -20.56 18.14
CA TYR A 564 4.96 -20.01 19.19
C TYR A 564 5.90 -21.06 19.74
N ARG A 565 6.99 -20.62 20.37
CA ARG A 565 7.85 -21.45 21.22
C ARG A 565 8.47 -20.61 22.32
N TYR A 566 8.79 -21.22 23.47
CA TYR A 566 9.48 -20.49 24.52
C TYR A 566 10.98 -20.41 24.21
N ALA A 567 11.63 -19.35 24.67
CA ALA A 567 13.08 -19.20 24.50
C ALA A 567 13.82 -20.36 25.17
N GLY A 568 14.66 -21.01 24.38
CA GLY A 568 15.39 -22.25 24.79
C GLY A 568 14.73 -23.55 24.37
N ASP A 569 13.47 -23.52 23.89
CA ASP A 569 12.81 -24.70 23.32
C ASP A 569 13.14 -24.81 21.82
N GLU A 570 13.30 -26.03 21.30
CA GLU A 570 13.61 -26.27 19.88
C GLU A 570 12.36 -26.31 19.02
N ASP A 571 11.27 -26.90 19.54
CA ASP A 571 10.07 -27.19 18.78
C ASP A 571 9.07 -26.05 18.81
N TRP A 572 8.45 -25.79 17.64
CA TRP A 572 7.31 -24.88 17.50
C TRP A 572 6.01 -25.55 17.94
N ILE A 573 5.21 -24.81 18.69
CA ILE A 573 3.85 -25.19 19.05
C ILE A 573 2.91 -24.50 18.07
N SER A 574 2.16 -25.28 17.29
CA SER A 574 1.14 -24.76 16.37
C SER A 574 -0.14 -24.43 17.13
N LEU A 575 -0.70 -23.26 16.88
CA LEU A 575 -2.03 -22.88 17.37
C LEU A 575 -3.12 -23.43 16.45
N ARG A 576 -3.14 -24.72 16.34
CA ARG A 576 -4.06 -25.75 15.84
C ARG A 576 -4.59 -25.65 14.42
N TYR A 577 -5.24 -24.57 13.96
CA TYR A 577 -5.91 -24.57 12.65
C TYR A 577 -5.50 -23.37 11.83
N PRO A 578 -5.18 -23.59 10.54
CA PRO A 578 -4.99 -22.51 9.59
C PRO A 578 -6.22 -21.58 9.55
N ILE A 579 -5.96 -20.29 9.43
CA ILE A 579 -7.01 -19.28 9.28
C ILE A 579 -7.07 -18.85 7.81
N ASN A 580 -8.26 -18.94 7.19
CA ASN A 580 -8.46 -18.55 5.80
C ASN A 580 -8.03 -17.09 5.59
N ALA A 581 -7.01 -16.88 4.76
CA ALA A 581 -6.43 -15.57 4.50
C ALA A 581 -7.37 -14.63 3.72
N THR A 582 -8.34 -15.20 2.97
CA THR A 582 -9.31 -14.38 2.22
C THR A 582 -10.14 -13.47 3.11
N MET A 583 -10.25 -13.79 4.42
CA MET A 583 -10.99 -12.96 5.37
C MET A 583 -10.41 -11.56 5.60
N LEU A 584 -9.12 -11.35 5.27
CA LEU A 584 -8.44 -10.05 5.33
C LEU A 584 -8.18 -9.46 3.94
N SER A 585 -8.55 -10.15 2.87
CA SER A 585 -8.33 -9.66 1.52
C SER A 585 -9.25 -8.47 1.20
N THR A 586 -8.78 -7.56 0.34
CA THR A 586 -9.59 -6.45 -0.17
C THR A 586 -10.86 -6.93 -0.89
N GLY A 587 -10.82 -8.08 -1.57
CA GLY A 587 -12.00 -8.71 -2.18
C GLY A 587 -13.08 -9.12 -1.17
N THR A 588 -12.72 -9.40 0.08
CA THR A 588 -13.68 -9.70 1.15
C THR A 588 -14.09 -8.48 1.94
N VAL A 589 -13.11 -7.69 2.41
CA VAL A 589 -13.38 -6.58 3.36
C VAL A 589 -13.66 -5.26 2.66
N GLY A 590 -13.20 -5.10 1.42
CA GLY A 590 -13.25 -3.83 0.71
C GLY A 590 -12.10 -2.90 1.14
N GLY A 591 -12.25 -1.61 0.88
CA GLY A 591 -11.26 -0.59 1.21
C GLY A 591 -10.10 -0.51 0.22
N PHE A 592 -9.12 0.34 0.53
CA PHE A 592 -8.03 0.71 -0.37
C PHE A 592 -6.64 0.31 0.14
N THR A 593 -6.54 -0.23 1.37
CA THR A 593 -5.28 -0.64 1.98
C THR A 593 -5.02 -2.14 1.83
N GLY A 594 -3.75 -2.55 1.91
CA GLY A 594 -3.34 -3.94 2.11
C GLY A 594 -3.08 -4.23 3.59
N CYS A 595 -2.74 -5.48 3.92
CA CYS A 595 -2.40 -5.88 5.28
C CYS A 595 -1.06 -5.27 5.74
N VAL A 596 -1.02 -4.93 7.03
CA VAL A 596 0.18 -4.51 7.76
C VAL A 596 0.43 -5.47 8.91
N ILE A 597 1.69 -5.89 9.08
CA ILE A 597 2.09 -6.86 10.09
C ILE A 597 3.07 -6.21 11.05
N GLY A 598 2.84 -6.38 12.35
CA GLY A 598 3.73 -5.75 13.32
C GLY A 598 3.48 -6.06 14.78
N ALA A 599 4.21 -5.33 15.62
CA ALA A 599 4.15 -5.39 17.06
C ALA A 599 2.95 -4.61 17.60
N TYR A 600 2.17 -5.22 18.45
CA TYR A 600 0.97 -4.63 19.05
C TYR A 600 0.89 -4.93 20.55
N ALA A 601 0.49 -3.93 21.33
CA ALA A 601 0.18 -4.10 22.75
C ALA A 601 -0.99 -3.22 23.18
N CYS A 602 -1.89 -3.76 24.02
CA CYS A 602 -2.95 -2.98 24.65
C CYS A 602 -3.12 -3.35 26.13
N LYS A 603 -3.75 -2.44 26.87
CA LYS A 603 -4.09 -2.58 28.28
C LYS A 603 -5.41 -1.85 28.52
N LYS A 604 -6.45 -2.57 28.89
CA LYS A 604 -7.80 -1.98 29.07
C LYS A 604 -8.38 -2.25 30.45
#